data_d440ae87a1f6e4a96bb38cca2aafa078
#
_entry.id   d440ae87a1f6e4a96bb38cca2aafa078
#
_cell.length_a   1.000
_cell.length_b   1.000
_cell.length_c   1.000
_cell.angle_alpha   90.00
_cell.angle_beta   90.00
_cell.angle_gamma   90.00
#
_symmetry.space_group_name_H-M   'P 1'
#
loop_
_entity.id
_entity.type
_entity.pdbx_description
1 polymer ?
#
loop_
_entity_poly.entity_id
_entity_poly.type
_entity_poly.pdbx_seq_one_letter_code
_entity_poly.pdbx_strand_id
1 'polypeptide(L)'
;IIPADFNRDEKMDVAVTLTFDKMEIFLGSGDGTFNKGETYPTGSRSFSGVSEDFNKDGNTDIALATSSSVSSAIRLYMGKENGTFSKPRNIAKGLVPLSLIKKDMNGNGLQDLIFSSGQGDNMYMLLSRGDGTFEKEITFSGGGGPIALTAGHFNSDNQIDIAVANSRSSNFSLVMRTSNESFHYPTRDYIVDGGTPLAITSGDYNDDGMTDIAVASNAKNTIEIYLQRKVFQ
;
A
#
# COMPACT_ATOMS: atom_id res chain seq x y z
N ILE A 1 -7.29 -8.50 -3.18
CA ILE A 1 -7.67 -9.33 -2.01
C ILE A 1 -6.97 -8.74 -0.79
N ILE A 2 -7.69 -8.58 0.32
CA ILE A 2 -7.20 -8.02 1.58
C ILE A 2 -7.52 -9.04 2.67
N PRO A 3 -6.51 -9.74 3.21
CA PRO A 3 -6.71 -10.68 4.30
C PRO A 3 -6.68 -9.98 5.67
N ALA A 4 -7.55 -10.37 6.58
CA ALA A 4 -7.53 -10.05 8.01
C ALA A 4 -8.59 -10.86 8.75
N ASP A 5 -8.56 -10.86 10.07
CA ASP A 5 -9.69 -11.27 10.91
C ASP A 5 -10.62 -10.06 11.07
N PHE A 6 -11.77 -10.08 10.40
CA PHE A 6 -12.72 -8.97 10.42
C PHE A 6 -13.81 -9.11 11.49
N ASN A 7 -14.02 -10.34 12.01
CA ASN A 7 -15.09 -10.64 12.98
C ASN A 7 -14.56 -11.06 14.36
N ARG A 8 -13.24 -11.02 14.56
CA ARG A 8 -12.55 -11.32 15.82
C ARG A 8 -12.74 -12.78 16.29
N ASP A 9 -12.83 -13.72 15.33
CA ASP A 9 -12.94 -15.15 15.64
C ASP A 9 -11.58 -15.90 15.52
N GLU A 10 -10.47 -15.15 15.38
CA GLU A 10 -9.09 -15.63 15.23
C GLU A 10 -8.86 -16.44 13.94
N LYS A 11 -9.76 -16.36 12.97
CA LYS A 11 -9.60 -16.97 11.66
C LYS A 11 -9.36 -15.90 10.60
N MET A 12 -8.64 -16.30 9.56
CA MET A 12 -8.36 -15.39 8.46
C MET A 12 -9.56 -15.27 7.52
N ASP A 13 -10.10 -14.05 7.42
CA ASP A 13 -11.12 -13.65 6.47
C ASP A 13 -10.48 -12.97 5.26
N VAL A 14 -11.25 -12.73 4.21
CA VAL A 14 -10.79 -11.98 3.03
C VAL A 14 -11.84 -10.98 2.56
N ALA A 15 -11.39 -9.76 2.27
CA ALA A 15 -12.15 -8.80 1.50
C ALA A 15 -11.68 -8.84 0.04
N VAL A 16 -12.62 -9.04 -0.88
CA VAL A 16 -12.36 -9.15 -2.33
C VAL A 16 -13.00 -7.98 -3.04
N THR A 17 -12.19 -7.16 -3.71
CA THR A 17 -12.70 -6.08 -4.56
C THR A 17 -12.99 -6.60 -5.97
N LEU A 18 -14.14 -6.24 -6.50
CA LEU A 18 -14.62 -6.67 -7.81
C LEU A 18 -14.60 -5.51 -8.82
N THR A 19 -14.58 -5.85 -10.10
CA THR A 19 -14.51 -4.87 -11.20
C THR A 19 -15.73 -3.95 -11.30
N PHE A 20 -16.86 -4.33 -10.69
CA PHE A 20 -18.12 -3.57 -10.75
C PHE A 20 -18.41 -2.80 -9.46
N ASP A 21 -17.45 -2.01 -9.00
CA ASP A 21 -17.59 -1.07 -7.87
C ASP A 21 -18.12 -1.71 -6.58
N LYS A 22 -17.68 -2.92 -6.29
CA LYS A 22 -18.08 -3.69 -5.10
C LYS A 22 -16.88 -4.29 -4.38
N MET A 23 -17.03 -4.42 -3.07
CA MET A 23 -16.19 -5.22 -2.21
C MET A 23 -17.07 -6.28 -1.53
N GLU A 24 -16.69 -7.55 -1.58
CA GLU A 24 -17.35 -8.67 -0.90
C GLU A 24 -16.47 -9.18 0.22
N ILE A 25 -17.07 -9.45 1.38
CA ILE A 25 -16.41 -10.05 2.53
C ILE A 25 -16.66 -11.56 2.51
N PHE A 26 -15.63 -12.33 2.79
CA PHE A 26 -15.69 -13.79 2.93
C PHE A 26 -15.08 -14.13 4.29
N LEU A 27 -15.91 -14.69 5.17
CA LEU A 27 -15.52 -15.09 6.52
C LEU A 27 -14.94 -16.51 6.50
N GLY A 28 -13.73 -16.65 7.03
CA GLY A 28 -13.02 -17.93 7.04
C GLY A 28 -13.57 -18.89 8.08
N SER A 29 -13.63 -20.18 7.73
CA SER A 29 -14.01 -21.24 8.67
C SER A 29 -12.84 -21.83 9.44
N GLY A 30 -11.60 -21.44 9.08
CA GLY A 30 -10.35 -21.94 9.68
C GLY A 30 -9.85 -23.27 9.08
N ASP A 31 -10.58 -23.85 8.15
CA ASP A 31 -10.26 -25.11 7.46
C ASP A 31 -9.90 -24.89 5.96
N GLY A 32 -9.74 -23.61 5.55
CA GLY A 32 -9.49 -23.22 4.17
C GLY A 32 -10.76 -22.94 3.37
N THR A 33 -11.94 -23.07 3.98
CA THR A 33 -13.22 -22.69 3.37
C THR A 33 -13.68 -21.32 3.84
N PHE A 34 -14.56 -20.66 3.07
CA PHE A 34 -15.07 -19.33 3.36
C PHE A 34 -16.59 -19.28 3.21
N ASN A 35 -17.23 -18.55 4.10
CA ASN A 35 -18.64 -18.20 4.04
C ASN A 35 -18.80 -16.78 3.49
N LYS A 36 -19.69 -16.59 2.52
CA LYS A 36 -19.96 -15.25 1.98
C LYS A 36 -20.64 -14.38 3.04
N GLY A 37 -20.03 -13.25 3.36
CA GLY A 37 -20.56 -12.19 4.19
C GLY A 37 -21.28 -11.11 3.37
N GLU A 38 -21.20 -9.87 3.86
CA GLU A 38 -21.85 -8.73 3.22
C GLU A 38 -21.08 -8.19 2.00
N THR A 39 -21.79 -7.42 1.18
CA THR A 39 -21.25 -6.72 0.01
C THR A 39 -21.36 -5.22 0.22
N TYR A 40 -20.28 -4.49 -0.07
CA TYR A 40 -20.18 -3.04 0.09
C TYR A 40 -19.91 -2.36 -1.24
N PRO A 41 -20.58 -1.21 -1.54
CA PRO A 41 -20.28 -0.43 -2.73
C PRO A 41 -18.95 0.30 -2.57
N THR A 42 -18.04 0.15 -3.53
CA THR A 42 -16.77 0.91 -3.58
C THR A 42 -16.90 2.22 -4.36
N GLY A 43 -18.02 2.43 -5.07
CA GLY A 43 -18.34 3.66 -5.80
C GLY A 43 -17.41 3.98 -6.96
N SER A 44 -16.36 3.20 -7.16
CA SER A 44 -15.46 3.21 -8.30
C SER A 44 -14.52 2.00 -8.24
N ARG A 45 -13.80 1.73 -9.33
CA ARG A 45 -12.87 0.62 -9.42
C ARG A 45 -11.80 0.72 -8.32
N SER A 46 -11.57 -0.38 -7.60
CA SER A 46 -10.53 -0.50 -6.58
C SER A 46 -9.26 -1.10 -7.17
N PHE A 47 -8.11 -0.53 -6.88
CA PHE A 47 -6.81 -0.96 -7.37
C PHE A 47 -5.97 -1.63 -6.30
N SER A 48 -6.06 -1.14 -5.07
CA SER A 48 -5.29 -1.63 -3.93
C SER A 48 -6.07 -1.38 -2.64
N GLY A 49 -5.72 -2.12 -1.58
CA GLY A 49 -6.32 -1.91 -0.27
C GLY A 49 -5.50 -2.55 0.83
N VAL A 50 -5.67 -2.02 2.01
CA VAL A 50 -5.03 -2.48 3.25
C VAL A 50 -6.04 -2.57 4.37
N SER A 51 -5.76 -3.44 5.34
CA SER A 51 -6.55 -3.61 6.57
C SER A 51 -5.74 -3.20 7.78
N GLU A 52 -6.33 -2.49 8.74
CA GLU A 52 -5.73 -2.08 10.01
C GLU A 52 -6.82 -1.59 10.96
N ASP A 53 -6.57 -1.58 12.26
CA ASP A 53 -7.41 -0.86 13.23
C ASP A 53 -6.95 0.62 13.28
N PHE A 54 -7.51 1.45 12.36
CA PHE A 54 -7.10 2.86 12.22
C PHE A 54 -7.66 3.76 13.33
N ASN A 55 -8.65 3.30 14.10
CA ASN A 55 -9.27 4.10 15.15
C ASN A 55 -9.03 3.56 16.57
N LYS A 56 -8.30 2.45 16.70
CA LYS A 56 -7.96 1.77 17.96
C LYS A 56 -9.20 1.31 18.75
N ASP A 57 -10.26 0.91 18.05
CA ASP A 57 -11.47 0.34 18.69
C ASP A 57 -11.43 -1.20 18.81
N GLY A 58 -10.35 -1.82 18.33
CA GLY A 58 -10.14 -3.26 18.33
C GLY A 58 -10.76 -3.98 17.14
N ASN A 59 -11.43 -3.29 16.22
CA ASN A 59 -11.98 -3.89 15.01
C ASN A 59 -11.12 -3.56 13.80
N THR A 60 -10.95 -4.52 12.90
CA THR A 60 -10.17 -4.31 11.68
C THR A 60 -10.94 -3.48 10.66
N ASP A 61 -10.37 -2.33 10.28
CA ASP A 61 -10.89 -1.43 9.24
C ASP A 61 -10.27 -1.78 7.87
N ILE A 62 -10.84 -1.22 6.79
CA ILE A 62 -10.31 -1.36 5.43
C ILE A 62 -10.15 0.01 4.79
N ALA A 63 -8.95 0.30 4.27
CA ALA A 63 -8.70 1.43 3.38
C ALA A 63 -8.53 0.93 1.94
N LEU A 64 -9.32 1.48 0.99
CA LEU A 64 -9.29 1.14 -0.43
C LEU A 64 -8.83 2.32 -1.28
N ALA A 65 -7.85 2.09 -2.15
CA ALA A 65 -7.51 2.99 -3.25
C ALA A 65 -8.53 2.79 -4.38
N THR A 66 -9.37 3.79 -4.62
CA THR A 66 -10.44 3.72 -5.62
C THR A 66 -10.30 4.86 -6.63
N SER A 67 -10.49 4.56 -7.91
CA SER A 67 -10.37 5.56 -8.96
C SER A 67 -11.31 5.32 -10.14
N SER A 68 -11.87 6.41 -10.64
CA SER A 68 -12.59 6.50 -11.90
C SER A 68 -12.43 7.89 -12.49
N SER A 69 -12.96 8.12 -13.70
CA SER A 69 -12.93 9.44 -14.34
C SER A 69 -13.69 10.54 -13.57
N VAL A 70 -14.61 10.16 -12.68
CA VAL A 70 -15.48 11.10 -11.96
C VAL A 70 -15.29 11.08 -10.44
N SER A 71 -14.65 10.03 -9.90
CA SER A 71 -14.49 9.89 -8.46
C SER A 71 -13.23 9.08 -8.14
N SER A 72 -12.29 9.71 -7.45
CA SER A 72 -11.06 9.08 -6.98
C SER A 72 -10.83 9.45 -5.53
N ALA A 73 -10.51 8.47 -4.69
CA ALA A 73 -10.25 8.68 -3.27
C ALA A 73 -9.62 7.46 -2.62
N ILE A 74 -9.02 7.64 -1.46
CA ILE A 74 -8.92 6.56 -0.48
C ILE A 74 -10.27 6.48 0.26
N ARG A 75 -10.89 5.29 0.25
CA ARG A 75 -12.15 5.02 0.96
C ARG A 75 -11.87 4.21 2.22
N LEU A 76 -12.28 4.74 3.35
CA LEU A 76 -12.08 4.12 4.65
C LEU A 76 -13.41 3.53 5.14
N TYR A 77 -13.43 2.22 5.38
CA TYR A 77 -14.53 1.42 5.92
C TYR A 77 -14.18 1.05 7.35
N MET A 78 -14.91 1.60 8.32
CA MET A 78 -14.70 1.27 9.73
C MET A 78 -15.35 -0.06 10.06
N GLY A 79 -14.56 -0.99 10.60
CA GLY A 79 -15.00 -2.33 10.99
C GLY A 79 -15.90 -2.32 12.24
N LYS A 80 -16.60 -3.43 12.42
CA LYS A 80 -17.41 -3.74 13.59
C LYS A 80 -17.11 -5.15 14.07
N GLU A 81 -17.32 -5.41 15.34
CA GLU A 81 -17.05 -6.70 15.97
C GLU A 81 -17.64 -7.93 15.25
N ASN A 82 -18.74 -7.76 14.52
CA ASN A 82 -19.41 -8.83 13.79
C ASN A 82 -18.93 -9.02 12.33
N GLY A 83 -17.80 -8.45 11.95
CA GLY A 83 -17.25 -8.55 10.60
C GLY A 83 -17.97 -7.70 9.55
N THR A 84 -18.88 -6.82 9.96
CA THR A 84 -19.50 -5.85 9.06
C THR A 84 -18.79 -4.49 9.12
N PHE A 85 -19.08 -3.62 8.14
CA PHE A 85 -18.45 -2.31 8.05
C PHE A 85 -19.48 -1.18 8.04
N SER A 86 -19.06 -0.02 8.51
CA SER A 86 -19.84 1.22 8.40
C SER A 86 -19.83 1.74 6.95
N LYS A 87 -20.74 2.68 6.65
CA LYS A 87 -20.69 3.40 5.37
C LYS A 87 -19.33 4.08 5.21
N PRO A 88 -18.64 3.90 4.06
CA PRO A 88 -17.30 4.44 3.89
C PRO A 88 -17.29 5.96 3.86
N ARG A 89 -16.19 6.52 4.35
CA ARG A 89 -15.85 7.92 4.15
C ARG A 89 -14.68 8.06 3.19
N ASN A 90 -14.67 9.12 2.41
CA ASN A 90 -13.59 9.41 1.49
C ASN A 90 -12.55 10.30 2.16
N ILE A 91 -11.30 9.86 2.11
CA ILE A 91 -10.11 10.63 2.44
C ILE A 91 -9.26 10.77 1.18
N ALA A 92 -8.34 11.74 1.12
CA ALA A 92 -7.45 11.99 -0.02
C ALA A 92 -8.20 12.01 -1.37
N LYS A 93 -9.19 12.89 -1.50
CA LYS A 93 -10.04 13.00 -2.70
C LYS A 93 -9.28 13.60 -3.87
N GLY A 94 -9.55 13.10 -5.09
CA GLY A 94 -9.05 13.67 -6.35
C GLY A 94 -7.60 13.29 -6.70
N LEU A 95 -6.94 12.45 -5.91
CA LEU A 95 -5.52 12.11 -6.09
C LEU A 95 -5.27 10.82 -6.91
N VAL A 96 -6.29 10.22 -7.48
CA VAL A 96 -6.23 9.02 -8.35
C VAL A 96 -5.31 7.92 -7.80
N PRO A 97 -5.55 7.40 -6.58
CA PRO A 97 -4.68 6.42 -5.96
C PRO A 97 -4.68 5.09 -6.73
N LEU A 98 -3.49 4.50 -6.94
CA LEU A 98 -3.31 3.22 -7.62
C LEU A 98 -2.83 2.14 -6.66
N SER A 99 -1.67 2.30 -6.06
CA SER A 99 -1.11 1.39 -5.06
C SER A 99 -1.21 2.02 -3.69
N LEU A 100 -1.57 1.24 -2.69
CA LEU A 100 -1.72 1.67 -1.30
C LEU A 100 -1.02 0.67 -0.39
N ILE A 101 -0.17 1.17 0.48
CA ILE A 101 0.43 0.40 1.58
C ILE A 101 0.18 1.10 2.92
N LYS A 102 0.37 0.35 4.00
CA LYS A 102 0.39 0.86 5.37
C LYS A 102 1.76 0.63 5.99
N LYS A 103 2.25 1.60 6.75
CA LYS A 103 3.49 1.48 7.52
C LYS A 103 3.55 2.60 8.57
N ASP A 104 4.05 2.28 9.76
CA ASP A 104 4.37 3.33 10.74
C ASP A 104 5.61 4.09 10.26
N MET A 105 5.38 5.22 9.60
CA MET A 105 6.45 6.01 8.99
C MET A 105 7.15 6.93 10.00
N ASN A 106 6.50 7.36 11.05
CA ASN A 106 7.06 8.32 11.99
C ASN A 106 7.45 7.71 13.35
N GLY A 107 7.25 6.38 13.54
CA GLY A 107 7.65 5.66 14.76
C GLY A 107 6.72 5.90 15.95
N ASN A 108 5.47 6.34 15.71
CA ASN A 108 4.50 6.65 16.76
C ASN A 108 3.61 5.44 17.13
N GLY A 109 3.82 4.28 16.52
CA GLY A 109 3.04 3.07 16.72
C GLY A 109 1.71 3.03 15.98
N LEU A 110 1.43 3.99 15.08
CA LEU A 110 0.25 4.03 14.22
C LEU A 110 0.62 3.67 12.79
N GLN A 111 -0.27 2.99 12.08
CA GLN A 111 -0.06 2.72 10.67
C GLN A 111 -0.52 3.91 9.84
N ASP A 112 0.43 4.51 9.12
CA ASP A 112 0.21 5.56 8.15
C ASP A 112 -0.17 4.95 6.79
N LEU A 113 -0.73 5.74 5.90
CA LEU A 113 -1.08 5.33 4.54
C LEU A 113 -0.14 6.00 3.54
N ILE A 114 0.46 5.21 2.66
CA ILE A 114 1.29 5.70 1.57
C ILE A 114 0.70 5.19 0.26
N PHE A 115 0.57 6.05 -0.76
CA PHE A 115 0.00 5.65 -2.03
C PHE A 115 0.64 6.37 -3.22
N SER A 116 0.67 5.65 -4.36
CA SER A 116 1.03 6.22 -5.64
C SER A 116 -0.18 6.83 -6.33
N SER A 117 0.04 7.83 -7.18
CA SER A 117 -1.01 8.49 -7.95
C SER A 117 -0.91 8.16 -9.43
N GLY A 118 -2.05 7.90 -10.06
CA GLY A 118 -2.16 7.80 -11.52
C GLY A 118 -2.10 9.15 -12.25
N GLN A 119 -2.06 10.25 -11.50
CA GLN A 119 -1.89 11.60 -12.04
C GLN A 119 -0.50 12.14 -11.69
N GLY A 120 0.32 12.36 -12.73
CA GLY A 120 1.67 12.88 -12.56
C GLY A 120 2.65 11.84 -11.99
N ASP A 121 3.68 12.34 -11.32
CA ASP A 121 4.80 11.57 -10.77
C ASP A 121 4.85 11.61 -9.25
N ASN A 122 3.71 11.89 -8.63
CA ASN A 122 3.61 12.08 -7.20
C ASN A 122 3.20 10.81 -6.46
N MET A 123 3.73 10.70 -5.27
CA MET A 123 3.26 9.85 -4.20
C MET A 123 2.77 10.70 -3.04
N TYR A 124 1.96 10.11 -2.19
CA TYR A 124 1.34 10.78 -1.07
C TYR A 124 1.44 9.94 0.19
N MET A 125 1.61 10.60 1.32
CA MET A 125 1.57 9.98 2.64
C MET A 125 0.53 10.71 3.51
N LEU A 126 -0.23 9.93 4.27
CA LEU A 126 -1.22 10.38 5.24
C LEU A 126 -0.81 9.84 6.61
N LEU A 127 -0.40 10.70 7.52
CA LEU A 127 -0.05 10.32 8.88
C LEU A 127 -1.32 10.08 9.70
N SER A 128 -1.39 8.92 10.35
CA SER A 128 -2.53 8.51 11.17
C SER A 128 -2.55 9.24 12.51
N ARG A 129 -3.76 9.60 12.99
CA ARG A 129 -3.98 10.13 14.34
C ARG A 129 -4.45 9.09 15.33
N GLY A 130 -4.70 7.85 14.87
CA GLY A 130 -5.17 6.75 15.71
C GLY A 130 -6.63 6.84 16.14
N ASP A 131 -7.39 7.80 15.61
CA ASP A 131 -8.84 7.95 15.80
C ASP A 131 -9.63 7.71 14.50
N GLY A 132 -8.96 7.07 13.52
CA GLY A 132 -9.45 6.87 12.17
C GLY A 132 -9.37 8.12 11.31
N THR A 133 -8.83 9.25 11.78
CA THR A 133 -8.52 10.43 10.96
C THR A 133 -7.04 10.49 10.62
N PHE A 134 -6.72 11.27 9.60
CA PHE A 134 -5.36 11.43 9.10
C PHE A 134 -5.00 12.92 9.02
N GLU A 135 -3.72 13.21 9.05
CA GLU A 135 -3.21 14.55 8.79
C GLU A 135 -3.34 14.93 7.32
N LYS A 136 -3.01 16.17 7.00
CA LYS A 136 -2.95 16.62 5.62
C LYS A 136 -1.93 15.79 4.85
N GLU A 137 -2.22 15.49 3.59
CA GLU A 137 -1.32 14.74 2.71
C GLU A 137 0.04 15.41 2.52
N ILE A 138 1.09 14.62 2.71
CA ILE A 138 2.47 14.97 2.37
C ILE A 138 2.72 14.47 0.96
N THR A 139 3.14 15.35 0.06
CA THR A 139 3.40 15.03 -1.35
C THR A 139 4.90 14.91 -1.59
N PHE A 140 5.31 13.88 -2.31
CA PHE A 140 6.71 13.67 -2.71
C PHE A 140 6.79 12.96 -4.06
N SER A 141 7.94 13.06 -4.74
CA SER A 141 8.12 12.43 -6.06
C SER A 141 8.62 11.00 -5.92
N GLY A 142 8.11 10.10 -6.77
CA GLY A 142 8.53 8.71 -6.84
C GLY A 142 9.24 8.32 -8.13
N GLY A 143 9.28 9.21 -9.13
CA GLY A 143 9.76 8.92 -10.48
C GLY A 143 8.67 8.92 -11.53
N GLY A 144 8.95 8.51 -12.75
CA GLY A 144 8.03 8.62 -13.88
C GLY A 144 6.95 7.55 -13.93
N GLY A 145 5.72 7.91 -13.53
CA GLY A 145 4.56 7.01 -13.54
C GLY A 145 4.60 5.96 -12.44
N PRO A 146 4.57 6.35 -11.16
CA PRO A 146 4.59 5.44 -10.02
C PRO A 146 3.32 4.57 -10.01
N ILE A 147 3.49 3.24 -10.05
CA ILE A 147 2.36 2.31 -10.16
C ILE A 147 2.24 1.37 -8.97
N ALA A 148 3.35 0.92 -8.39
CA ALA A 148 3.39 0.05 -7.24
C ALA A 148 4.51 0.50 -6.29
N LEU A 149 4.32 0.26 -4.99
CA LEU A 149 5.27 0.68 -3.97
C LEU A 149 5.36 -0.34 -2.84
N THR A 150 6.52 -0.38 -2.20
CA THR A 150 6.78 -1.14 -0.98
C THR A 150 7.62 -0.30 -0.03
N ALA A 151 7.64 -0.65 1.25
CA ALA A 151 8.40 0.06 2.27
C ALA A 151 9.35 -0.91 3.00
N GLY A 152 10.55 -0.44 3.32
CA GLY A 152 11.56 -1.23 4.01
C GLY A 152 12.75 -0.39 4.44
N HIS A 153 13.75 -1.03 5.03
CA HIS A 153 15.02 -0.41 5.39
C HIS A 153 16.02 -0.59 4.22
N PHE A 154 16.08 0.38 3.30
CA PHE A 154 16.95 0.29 2.13
C PHE A 154 18.32 0.94 2.32
N ASN A 155 18.62 1.43 3.52
CA ASN A 155 19.91 1.92 3.97
C ASN A 155 20.16 1.54 5.44
N SER A 156 21.23 2.05 6.05
CA SER A 156 21.62 1.72 7.44
C SER A 156 21.17 2.75 8.50
N ASP A 157 20.20 3.63 8.19
CA ASP A 157 19.78 4.71 9.08
C ASP A 157 18.62 4.34 10.03
N ASN A 158 18.11 3.09 9.95
CA ASN A 158 16.96 2.60 10.70
C ASN A 158 15.63 3.32 10.42
N GLN A 159 15.57 4.16 9.40
CA GLN A 159 14.30 4.74 8.97
C GLN A 159 13.61 3.84 7.93
N ILE A 160 12.30 3.95 7.84
CA ILE A 160 11.53 3.27 6.81
C ILE A 160 11.60 4.12 5.54
N ASP A 161 12.15 3.54 4.49
CA ASP A 161 12.22 4.10 3.14
C ASP A 161 11.14 3.51 2.25
N ILE A 162 10.98 4.07 1.05
CA ILE A 162 10.01 3.61 0.06
C ILE A 162 10.74 3.20 -1.22
N ALA A 163 10.40 2.03 -1.76
CA ALA A 163 10.76 1.66 -3.12
C ALA A 163 9.52 1.72 -4.01
N VAL A 164 9.66 2.32 -5.19
CA VAL A 164 8.53 2.55 -6.09
C VAL A 164 8.86 2.09 -7.51
N ALA A 165 7.97 1.29 -8.10
CA ALA A 165 8.05 0.86 -9.49
C ALA A 165 7.44 1.94 -10.40
N ASN A 166 8.23 2.44 -11.35
CA ASN A 166 7.87 3.52 -12.26
C ASN A 166 7.66 2.98 -13.67
N SER A 167 6.41 2.76 -14.02
CA SER A 167 6.05 2.08 -15.28
C SER A 167 6.40 2.89 -16.53
N ARG A 168 6.38 4.23 -16.45
CA ARG A 168 6.66 5.11 -17.57
C ARG A 168 8.16 5.33 -17.82
N SER A 169 8.97 5.38 -16.75
CA SER A 169 10.42 5.53 -16.84
C SER A 169 11.17 4.21 -16.88
N SER A 170 10.50 3.05 -16.80
CA SER A 170 11.09 1.72 -16.85
C SER A 170 12.20 1.49 -15.82
N ASN A 171 12.02 2.04 -14.61
CA ASN A 171 12.93 1.91 -13.48
C ASN A 171 12.15 1.65 -12.17
N PHE A 172 12.85 1.36 -11.11
CA PHE A 172 12.34 1.61 -9.78
C PHE A 172 13.22 2.66 -9.08
N SER A 173 12.62 3.42 -8.18
CA SER A 173 13.31 4.44 -7.42
C SER A 173 13.29 4.10 -5.94
N LEU A 174 14.43 4.34 -5.25
CA LEU A 174 14.50 4.37 -3.81
C LEU A 174 14.33 5.80 -3.33
N VAL A 175 13.30 6.01 -2.55
CA VAL A 175 12.93 7.29 -1.94
C VAL A 175 13.31 7.22 -0.47
N MET A 176 14.51 7.73 -0.16
CA MET A 176 15.09 7.67 1.17
C MET A 176 14.45 8.70 2.08
N ARG A 177 14.04 8.29 3.27
CA ARG A 177 13.52 9.17 4.28
C ARG A 177 14.64 9.92 4.98
N THR A 178 14.44 11.21 5.28
CA THR A 178 15.43 12.05 5.96
C THR A 178 14.95 12.61 7.29
N SER A 179 13.63 12.63 7.49
CA SER A 179 12.98 13.06 8.74
C SER A 179 11.53 12.58 8.76
N ASN A 180 10.79 12.93 9.80
CA ASN A 180 9.40 12.46 9.97
C ASN A 180 8.45 12.79 8.80
N GLU A 181 8.72 13.82 8.04
CA GLU A 181 7.85 14.28 6.95
C GLU A 181 8.60 14.58 5.65
N SER A 182 9.89 14.21 5.57
CA SER A 182 10.75 14.57 4.44
C SER A 182 11.46 13.39 3.84
N PHE A 183 11.60 13.41 2.52
CA PHE A 183 12.32 12.42 1.75
C PHE A 183 13.48 13.07 0.99
N HIS A 184 14.52 12.31 0.77
CA HIS A 184 15.69 12.77 0.01
C HIS A 184 15.34 12.89 -1.48
N TYR A 185 15.73 14.01 -2.09
CA TYR A 185 15.61 14.26 -3.52
C TYR A 185 16.94 14.73 -4.09
N PRO A 186 17.41 14.25 -5.24
CA PRO A 186 16.76 13.27 -6.12
C PRO A 186 16.72 11.86 -5.57
N THR A 187 15.78 11.07 -6.06
CA THR A 187 15.66 9.64 -5.79
C THR A 187 16.87 8.87 -6.37
N ARG A 188 17.12 7.68 -5.82
CA ARG A 188 18.09 6.77 -6.42
C ARG A 188 17.35 5.81 -7.35
N ASP A 189 17.60 5.91 -8.64
CA ASP A 189 16.92 5.16 -9.69
C ASP A 189 17.71 3.95 -10.15
N TYR A 190 17.02 2.83 -10.36
CA TYR A 190 17.56 1.58 -10.85
C TYR A 190 16.79 1.15 -12.10
N ILE A 191 17.51 0.99 -13.22
CA ILE A 191 16.90 0.53 -14.47
C ILE A 191 16.41 -0.90 -14.29
N VAL A 192 15.19 -1.17 -14.73
CA VAL A 192 14.62 -2.51 -14.80
C VAL A 192 14.82 -3.04 -16.21
N ASP A 193 15.68 -4.05 -16.36
CA ASP A 193 16.06 -4.60 -17.69
C ASP A 193 14.87 -5.17 -18.44
N GLY A 194 13.91 -5.70 -17.72
CA GLY A 194 12.62 -6.15 -18.25
C GLY A 194 11.74 -5.04 -18.80
N GLY A 195 12.02 -3.77 -18.52
CA GLY A 195 11.18 -2.60 -18.85
C GLY A 195 9.79 -2.67 -18.20
N THR A 196 9.07 -1.59 -18.16
CA THR A 196 7.67 -1.47 -17.68
C THR A 196 7.38 -2.27 -16.41
N PRO A 197 7.93 -1.91 -15.24
CA PRO A 197 7.63 -2.58 -13.99
C PRO A 197 6.16 -2.37 -13.61
N LEU A 198 5.49 -3.42 -13.13
CA LEU A 198 4.08 -3.40 -12.72
C LEU A 198 3.88 -3.69 -11.24
N ALA A 199 4.79 -4.41 -10.62
CA ALA A 199 4.75 -4.72 -9.21
C ALA A 199 6.15 -4.67 -8.61
N ILE A 200 6.22 -4.33 -7.33
CA ILE A 200 7.43 -4.31 -6.53
C ILE A 200 7.10 -4.82 -5.13
N THR A 201 8.02 -5.58 -4.55
CA THR A 201 7.93 -6.04 -3.17
C THR A 201 9.32 -6.09 -2.56
N SER A 202 9.38 -6.11 -1.24
CA SER A 202 10.64 -6.17 -0.48
C SER A 202 10.64 -7.36 0.47
N GLY A 203 11.81 -7.91 0.71
CA GLY A 203 12.03 -9.03 1.63
C GLY A 203 13.52 -9.36 1.66
N ASP A 204 13.93 -10.21 2.59
CA ASP A 204 15.27 -10.79 2.61
C ASP A 204 15.21 -12.07 1.76
N TYR A 205 15.72 -12.00 0.52
CA TYR A 205 15.64 -13.13 -0.42
C TYR A 205 16.88 -14.02 -0.44
N ASN A 206 17.92 -13.64 0.30
CA ASN A 206 19.19 -14.36 0.38
C ASN A 206 19.61 -14.72 1.82
N ASP A 207 18.74 -14.46 2.83
CA ASP A 207 18.93 -14.72 4.24
C ASP A 207 20.16 -14.00 4.85
N ASP A 208 20.49 -12.77 4.36
CA ASP A 208 21.62 -11.98 4.87
C ASP A 208 21.21 -10.91 5.90
N GLY A 209 19.92 -10.83 6.21
CA GLY A 209 19.32 -9.89 7.15
C GLY A 209 19.10 -8.48 6.59
N MET A 210 19.32 -8.27 5.29
CA MET A 210 19.07 -7.00 4.62
C MET A 210 17.79 -7.06 3.79
N THR A 211 17.22 -5.89 3.52
CA THR A 211 15.97 -5.80 2.75
C THR A 211 16.25 -5.70 1.26
N ASP A 212 16.02 -6.77 0.53
CA ASP A 212 16.12 -6.84 -0.93
C ASP A 212 14.83 -6.38 -1.61
N ILE A 213 14.89 -6.24 -2.93
CA ILE A 213 13.76 -5.81 -3.76
C ILE A 213 13.52 -6.81 -4.90
N ALA A 214 12.27 -7.22 -5.08
CA ALA A 214 11.83 -7.96 -6.27
C ALA A 214 10.88 -7.10 -7.10
N VAL A 215 11.14 -7.03 -8.41
CA VAL A 215 10.35 -6.24 -9.38
C VAL A 215 9.82 -7.15 -10.46
N ALA A 216 8.50 -7.14 -10.67
CA ALA A 216 7.87 -7.84 -11.78
C ALA A 216 7.73 -6.91 -12.99
N SER A 217 8.25 -7.36 -14.14
CA SER A 217 8.32 -6.61 -15.37
C SER A 217 7.44 -7.22 -16.46
N ASN A 218 6.61 -6.40 -17.09
CA ASN A 218 5.65 -6.85 -18.10
C ASN A 218 6.27 -7.00 -19.51
N ALA A 219 7.22 -6.14 -19.88
CA ALA A 219 7.72 -6.11 -21.27
C ALA A 219 8.53 -7.37 -21.65
N LYS A 220 9.21 -7.99 -20.69
CA LYS A 220 9.95 -9.25 -20.89
C LYS A 220 9.40 -10.44 -20.11
N ASN A 221 8.29 -10.28 -19.35
CA ASN A 221 7.72 -11.32 -18.49
C ASN A 221 8.75 -11.88 -17.49
N THR A 222 9.51 -11.01 -16.82
CA THR A 222 10.57 -11.37 -15.88
C THR A 222 10.24 -10.89 -14.47
N ILE A 223 10.84 -11.56 -13.49
CA ILE A 223 11.00 -11.06 -12.13
C ILE A 223 12.51 -10.82 -11.95
N GLU A 224 12.86 -9.60 -11.54
CA GLU A 224 14.23 -9.20 -11.25
C GLU A 224 14.39 -9.01 -9.76
N ILE A 225 15.47 -9.59 -9.18
CA ILE A 225 15.77 -9.46 -7.76
C ILE A 225 17.03 -8.60 -7.62
N TYR A 226 16.93 -7.57 -6.81
CA TYR A 226 18.00 -6.63 -6.49
C TYR A 226 18.40 -6.83 -5.04
N LEU A 227 19.58 -7.43 -4.83
CA LEU A 227 20.11 -7.71 -3.49
C LEU A 227 20.77 -6.46 -2.92
N GLN A 228 20.37 -6.08 -1.72
CA GLN A 228 21.04 -5.04 -0.96
C GLN A 228 22.45 -5.54 -0.53
N ARG A 229 23.42 -4.66 -0.52
CA ARG A 229 24.80 -5.01 -0.13
C ARG A 229 25.28 -4.10 0.98
N LYS A 230 25.99 -4.67 1.95
CA LYS A 230 26.71 -3.88 2.95
C LYS A 230 27.77 -3.03 2.25
N VAL A 231 27.67 -1.73 2.41
CA VAL A 231 28.77 -0.84 2.04
C VAL A 231 29.75 -0.87 3.22
N PHE A 232 30.86 -1.57 3.07
CA PHE A 232 31.97 -1.43 4.00
C PHE A 232 32.56 -0.03 3.82
N GLN A 233 32.47 0.79 4.85
CA GLN A 233 33.17 2.08 4.94
C GLN A 233 34.64 1.86 5.27
#